data_bb57e931de28964fe3530802ec8aaa79
#
_entry.id   bb57e931de28964fe3530802ec8aaa79
#
_cell.length_a   1.000
_cell.length_b   1.000
_cell.length_c   1.000
_cell.angle_alpha   90.00
_cell.angle_beta   90.00
_cell.angle_gamma   90.00
#
_symmetry.space_group_name_H-M   'P 1'
#
loop_
_entity.id
_entity.type
_entity.pdbx_description
1 polymer ?
#
loop_
_entity_poly.entity_id
_entity_poly.type
_entity_poly.pdbx_seq_one_letter_code
_entity_poly.pdbx_strand_id
1 'polypeptide(L)'
;YSFFHIDFFHIFWNMFFLYIVSDYLLSFLNNKQFLEIYFYGAIAGGLLFIFSYNIFPVFENSFNPLIGSSAAVYSLLIFACAYYPNTSVSLIFFNVKLKHIGLFYVLMSLIQIPFNNAGGNIAHLGGALYGFYYSNSFNESNSIFNLISKYLESFSSKPKNKKSEQKVIDAILDKISKSGYESLSKHE
;
A
#
# COMPACT_ATOMS: atom_id res chain seq x y z
N TYR A 1 -8.07 -14.52 0.77
CA TYR A 1 -7.44 -15.21 -0.35
C TYR A 1 -5.91 -15.05 -0.37
N SER A 2 -5.36 -13.90 -0.04
CA SER A 2 -3.94 -13.57 -0.17
C SER A 2 -2.99 -14.39 0.72
N PHE A 3 -3.48 -15.10 1.71
CA PHE A 3 -2.66 -15.92 2.62
C PHE A 3 -2.68 -17.41 2.26
N PHE A 4 -3.47 -17.81 1.29
CA PHE A 4 -3.57 -19.19 0.81
C PHE A 4 -2.83 -19.34 -0.52
N HIS A 5 -2.13 -20.46 -0.70
CA HIS A 5 -1.40 -20.77 -1.92
C HIS A 5 -1.72 -22.21 -2.35
N ILE A 6 -1.74 -22.45 -3.66
CA ILE A 6 -2.13 -23.75 -4.22
C ILE A 6 -1.06 -24.80 -3.94
N ASP A 7 0.22 -24.43 -4.12
CA ASP A 7 1.36 -25.31 -4.02
C ASP A 7 2.62 -24.59 -3.52
N PHE A 8 3.69 -25.37 -3.32
CA PHE A 8 4.97 -24.86 -2.84
C PHE A 8 5.59 -23.81 -3.78
N PHE A 9 5.55 -24.02 -5.09
CA PHE A 9 6.15 -23.06 -6.04
C PHE A 9 5.36 -21.78 -6.09
N HIS A 10 4.04 -21.84 -5.94
CA HIS A 10 3.19 -20.65 -5.88
C HIS A 10 3.53 -19.77 -4.67
N ILE A 11 3.68 -20.34 -3.46
CA ILE A 11 4.11 -19.55 -2.29
C ILE A 11 5.57 -19.09 -2.43
N PHE A 12 6.45 -19.97 -2.93
CA PHE A 12 7.86 -19.64 -3.11
C PHE A 12 8.05 -18.40 -3.99
N TRP A 13 7.44 -18.38 -5.18
CA TRP A 13 7.56 -17.23 -6.09
C TRP A 13 6.92 -15.97 -5.53
N ASN A 14 5.77 -16.06 -4.87
CA ASN A 14 5.17 -14.90 -4.22
C ASN A 14 6.09 -14.31 -3.14
N MET A 15 6.66 -15.14 -2.29
CA MET A 15 7.57 -14.68 -1.22
C MET A 15 8.90 -14.17 -1.78
N PHE A 16 9.42 -14.81 -2.82
CA PHE A 16 10.66 -14.38 -3.49
C PHE A 16 10.51 -12.99 -4.12
N PHE A 17 9.45 -12.76 -4.88
CA PHE A 17 9.18 -11.43 -5.45
C PHE A 17 8.85 -10.41 -4.37
N LEU A 18 8.09 -10.79 -3.34
CA LEU A 18 7.84 -9.91 -2.21
C LEU A 18 9.15 -9.49 -1.54
N TYR A 19 10.07 -10.42 -1.31
CA TYR A 19 11.38 -10.15 -0.72
C TYR A 19 12.17 -9.12 -1.55
N ILE A 20 12.32 -9.37 -2.86
CA ILE A 20 13.06 -8.45 -3.75
C ILE A 20 12.44 -7.05 -3.77
N VAL A 21 11.12 -6.97 -3.91
CA VAL A 21 10.42 -5.69 -4.00
C VAL A 21 10.44 -4.97 -2.64
N SER A 22 10.31 -5.69 -1.52
CA SER A 22 10.37 -5.09 -0.19
C SER A 22 11.74 -4.54 0.16
N ASP A 23 12.81 -5.25 -0.18
CA ASP A 23 14.18 -4.78 0.05
C ASP A 23 14.42 -3.43 -0.64
N TYR A 24 13.95 -3.29 -1.86
CA TYR A 24 14.01 -2.03 -2.60
C TYR A 24 13.12 -0.94 -1.98
N LEU A 25 11.84 -1.24 -1.70
CA LEU A 25 10.86 -0.25 -1.27
C LEU A 25 11.09 0.23 0.18
N LEU A 26 11.50 -0.64 1.10
CA LEU A 26 11.72 -0.28 2.50
C LEU A 26 12.96 0.61 2.71
N SER A 27 13.76 0.83 1.67
CA SER A 27 14.83 1.82 1.69
C SER A 27 14.31 3.28 1.73
N PHE A 28 13.05 3.52 1.33
CA PHE A 28 12.43 4.85 1.30
C PHE A 28 10.97 4.91 1.78
N LEU A 29 10.26 3.77 1.86
CA LEU A 29 8.95 3.69 2.47
C LEU A 29 9.06 3.36 3.96
N ASN A 30 8.21 3.94 4.78
CA ASN A 30 8.01 3.42 6.13
C ASN A 30 7.11 2.16 6.11
N ASN A 31 7.16 1.38 7.20
CA ASN A 31 6.42 0.13 7.31
C ASN A 31 4.90 0.29 7.08
N LYS A 32 4.33 1.43 7.52
CA LYS A 32 2.91 1.72 7.34
C LYS A 32 2.55 1.88 5.87
N GLN A 33 3.31 2.68 5.13
CA GLN A 33 3.12 2.89 3.70
C GLN A 33 3.28 1.60 2.90
N PHE A 34 4.29 0.79 3.25
CA PHE A 34 4.49 -0.51 2.63
C PHE A 34 3.29 -1.43 2.85
N LEU A 35 2.80 -1.55 4.09
CA LEU A 35 1.63 -2.36 4.42
C LEU A 35 0.35 -1.83 3.78
N GLU A 36 0.18 -0.51 3.66
CA GLU A 36 -0.93 0.10 2.92
C GLU A 36 -0.95 -0.37 1.47
N ILE A 37 0.17 -0.26 0.75
CA ILE A 37 0.26 -0.65 -0.65
C ILE A 37 -0.03 -2.15 -0.78
N TYR A 38 0.52 -2.96 0.11
CA TYR A 38 0.33 -4.41 0.12
C TYR A 38 -1.14 -4.79 0.33
N PHE A 39 -1.75 -4.34 1.43
CA PHE A 39 -3.10 -4.77 1.79
C PHE A 39 -4.18 -4.17 0.90
N TYR A 40 -4.09 -2.89 0.58
CA TYR A 40 -5.07 -2.28 -0.34
C TYR A 40 -4.89 -2.78 -1.77
N GLY A 41 -3.67 -3.12 -2.19
CA GLY A 41 -3.42 -3.80 -3.45
C GLY A 41 -4.09 -5.17 -3.51
N ALA A 42 -4.01 -5.95 -2.42
CA ALA A 42 -4.76 -7.20 -2.31
C ALA A 42 -6.27 -6.96 -2.42
N ILE A 43 -6.81 -6.01 -1.65
CA ILE A 43 -8.24 -5.68 -1.67
C ILE A 43 -8.67 -5.25 -3.08
N ALA A 44 -7.93 -4.37 -3.74
CA ALA A 44 -8.24 -3.90 -5.09
C ALA A 44 -8.24 -5.05 -6.10
N GLY A 45 -7.28 -5.98 -5.99
CA GLY A 45 -7.23 -7.19 -6.80
C GLY A 45 -8.46 -8.07 -6.59
N GLY A 46 -8.83 -8.32 -5.33
CA GLY A 46 -10.03 -9.10 -4.99
C GLY A 46 -11.32 -8.44 -5.48
N LEU A 47 -11.44 -7.13 -5.33
CA LEU A 47 -12.62 -6.38 -5.81
C LEU A 47 -12.72 -6.42 -7.32
N LEU A 48 -11.63 -6.24 -8.06
CA LEU A 48 -11.65 -6.32 -9.52
C LEU A 48 -12.00 -7.75 -10.00
N PHE A 49 -11.50 -8.77 -9.31
CA PHE A 49 -11.90 -10.16 -9.56
C PHE A 49 -13.41 -10.36 -9.38
N ILE A 50 -13.96 -9.97 -8.21
CA ILE A 50 -15.40 -10.11 -7.91
C ILE A 50 -16.22 -9.35 -8.95
N PHE A 51 -15.87 -8.10 -9.25
CA PHE A 51 -16.55 -7.30 -10.26
C PHE A 51 -16.56 -7.97 -11.62
N SER A 52 -15.41 -8.45 -12.09
CA SER A 52 -15.29 -9.09 -13.40
C SER A 52 -16.10 -10.37 -13.50
N TYR A 53 -16.07 -11.22 -12.48
CA TYR A 53 -16.77 -12.49 -12.46
C TYR A 53 -18.29 -12.35 -12.31
N ASN A 54 -18.79 -11.22 -11.81
CA ASN A 54 -20.22 -10.96 -11.73
C ASN A 54 -20.79 -10.21 -12.95
N ILE A 55 -19.95 -9.53 -13.73
CA ILE A 55 -20.43 -8.69 -14.85
C ILE A 55 -20.21 -9.35 -16.21
N PHE A 56 -19.09 -10.07 -16.38
CA PHE A 56 -18.75 -10.63 -17.69
C PHE A 56 -19.28 -12.07 -17.81
N PRO A 57 -20.25 -12.34 -18.73
CA PRO A 57 -20.84 -13.67 -18.89
C PRO A 57 -19.84 -14.78 -19.24
N VAL A 58 -18.67 -14.41 -19.80
CA VAL A 58 -17.59 -15.36 -20.12
C VAL A 58 -17.08 -16.13 -18.88
N PHE A 59 -17.29 -15.59 -17.67
CA PHE A 59 -16.86 -16.21 -16.43
C PHE A 59 -17.98 -16.96 -15.68
N GLU A 60 -19.23 -16.90 -16.15
CA GLU A 60 -20.41 -17.40 -15.44
C GLU A 60 -20.32 -18.89 -15.04
N ASN A 61 -19.68 -19.72 -15.86
CA ASN A 61 -19.51 -21.15 -15.61
C ASN A 61 -18.08 -21.54 -15.19
N SER A 62 -17.22 -20.56 -14.87
CA SER A 62 -15.84 -20.82 -14.49
C SER A 62 -15.68 -20.77 -12.97
N PHE A 63 -15.39 -21.94 -12.37
CA PHE A 63 -15.01 -22.01 -10.96
C PHE A 63 -13.49 -21.89 -10.82
N ASN A 64 -13.02 -20.67 -10.62
CA ASN A 64 -11.60 -20.39 -10.36
C ASN A 64 -11.46 -19.68 -9.01
N PRO A 65 -11.05 -20.39 -7.96
CA PRO A 65 -10.84 -19.75 -6.67
C PRO A 65 -9.69 -18.75 -6.76
N LEU A 66 -9.90 -17.55 -6.26
CA LEU A 66 -8.84 -16.57 -6.14
C LEU A 66 -7.97 -16.93 -4.93
N ILE A 67 -6.69 -17.22 -5.16
CA ILE A 67 -5.73 -17.64 -4.15
C ILE A 67 -4.36 -17.00 -4.46
N GLY A 68 -3.64 -16.58 -3.43
CA GLY A 68 -2.28 -16.05 -3.53
C GLY A 68 -2.16 -14.57 -3.19
N SER A 69 -0.98 -14.20 -2.72
CA SER A 69 -0.61 -12.80 -2.39
C SER A 69 -0.18 -11.98 -3.61
N SER A 70 -0.22 -12.56 -4.80
CA SER A 70 0.35 -11.96 -6.00
C SER A 70 -0.25 -10.62 -6.38
N ALA A 71 -1.53 -10.36 -6.14
CA ALA A 71 -2.14 -9.05 -6.38
C ALA A 71 -1.51 -7.95 -5.49
N ALA A 72 -1.20 -8.27 -4.23
CA ALA A 72 -0.47 -7.38 -3.33
C ALA A 72 0.97 -7.15 -3.79
N VAL A 73 1.66 -8.21 -4.23
CA VAL A 73 3.02 -8.12 -4.79
C VAL A 73 3.04 -7.28 -6.06
N TYR A 74 2.05 -7.46 -6.93
CA TYR A 74 1.87 -6.61 -8.13
C TYR A 74 1.67 -5.14 -7.76
N SER A 75 0.90 -4.84 -6.72
CA SER A 75 0.70 -3.48 -6.25
C SER A 75 2.02 -2.83 -5.84
N LEU A 76 2.84 -3.51 -5.04
CA LEU A 76 4.16 -3.03 -4.65
C LEU A 76 5.10 -2.87 -5.87
N LEU A 77 5.12 -3.85 -6.76
CA LEU A 77 5.96 -3.82 -7.96
C LEU A 77 5.59 -2.63 -8.86
N ILE A 78 4.29 -2.46 -9.17
CA ILE A 78 3.84 -1.38 -10.05
C ILE A 78 3.99 -0.02 -9.39
N PHE A 79 3.80 0.07 -8.07
CA PHE A 79 4.15 1.27 -7.33
C PHE A 79 5.63 1.65 -7.54
N ALA A 80 6.57 0.72 -7.36
CA ALA A 80 8.00 0.97 -7.57
C ALA A 80 8.29 1.41 -9.00
N CYS A 81 7.69 0.72 -9.99
CA CYS A 81 7.90 0.99 -11.41
C CYS A 81 7.33 2.35 -11.85
N ALA A 82 6.23 2.77 -11.27
CA ALA A 82 5.59 4.05 -11.59
C ALA A 82 6.24 5.22 -10.84
N TYR A 83 6.67 5.00 -9.60
CA TYR A 83 7.28 6.04 -8.77
C TYR A 83 8.73 6.36 -9.21
N TYR A 84 9.50 5.34 -9.59
CA TYR A 84 10.87 5.48 -10.10
C TYR A 84 11.05 4.94 -11.52
N PRO A 85 10.31 5.47 -12.52
CA PRO A 85 10.20 4.85 -13.86
C PRO A 85 11.52 4.77 -14.62
N ASN A 86 12.44 5.69 -14.37
CA ASN A 86 13.72 5.77 -15.08
C ASN A 86 14.89 5.10 -14.34
N THR A 87 14.66 4.60 -13.11
CA THR A 87 15.67 3.82 -12.40
C THR A 87 15.95 2.52 -13.14
N SER A 88 17.23 2.21 -13.34
CA SER A 88 17.68 1.00 -14.01
C SER A 88 18.01 -0.07 -12.98
N VAL A 89 17.47 -1.26 -13.20
CA VAL A 89 17.84 -2.47 -12.48
C VAL A 89 18.76 -3.31 -13.34
N SER A 90 19.88 -3.73 -12.78
CA SER A 90 20.81 -4.60 -13.46
C SER A 90 20.30 -6.04 -13.44
N LEU A 91 19.93 -6.56 -14.57
CA LEU A 91 19.75 -7.99 -14.80
C LEU A 91 21.10 -8.57 -15.20
N ILE A 92 21.25 -9.89 -15.13
CA ILE A 92 22.55 -10.58 -15.28
C ILE A 92 23.35 -10.07 -16.50
N PHE A 93 22.71 -9.77 -17.62
CA PHE A 93 23.37 -9.40 -18.87
C PHE A 93 23.06 -7.98 -19.37
N PHE A 94 22.08 -7.29 -18.81
CA PHE A 94 21.65 -5.97 -19.28
C PHE A 94 20.91 -5.18 -18.19
N ASN A 95 20.83 -3.87 -18.39
CA ASN A 95 20.10 -2.96 -17.51
C ASN A 95 18.73 -2.65 -18.10
N VAL A 96 17.67 -2.78 -17.28
CA VAL A 96 16.30 -2.49 -17.66
C VAL A 96 15.73 -1.41 -16.75
N LYS A 97 15.06 -0.42 -17.34
CA LYS A 97 14.35 0.59 -16.56
C LYS A 97 13.08 -0.01 -15.92
N LEU A 98 12.78 0.40 -14.69
CA LEU A 98 11.63 -0.10 -13.93
C LEU A 98 10.31 0.04 -14.71
N LYS A 99 10.11 1.15 -15.44
CA LYS A 99 8.91 1.31 -16.29
C LYS A 99 8.67 0.19 -17.30
N HIS A 100 9.75 -0.38 -17.86
CA HIS A 100 9.60 -1.49 -18.82
C HIS A 100 9.29 -2.81 -18.11
N ILE A 101 9.80 -3.00 -16.89
CA ILE A 101 9.44 -4.13 -16.04
C ILE A 101 7.96 -4.07 -15.68
N GLY A 102 7.49 -2.92 -15.17
CA GLY A 102 6.08 -2.73 -14.85
C GLY A 102 5.15 -2.94 -16.05
N LEU A 103 5.51 -2.33 -17.20
CA LEU A 103 4.76 -2.53 -18.44
C LEU A 103 4.71 -4.01 -18.86
N PHE A 104 5.84 -4.71 -18.80
CA PHE A 104 5.91 -6.14 -19.14
C PHE A 104 4.96 -6.97 -18.26
N TYR A 105 4.97 -6.79 -16.93
CA TYR A 105 4.10 -7.54 -16.03
C TYR A 105 2.62 -7.24 -16.25
N VAL A 106 2.24 -5.98 -16.50
CA VAL A 106 0.85 -5.61 -16.82
C VAL A 106 0.41 -6.24 -18.14
N LEU A 107 1.23 -6.15 -19.19
CA LEU A 107 0.92 -6.76 -20.50
C LEU A 107 0.82 -8.27 -20.40
N MET A 108 1.72 -8.93 -19.66
CA MET A 108 1.66 -10.39 -19.47
C MET A 108 0.37 -10.80 -18.75
N SER A 109 -0.07 -10.06 -17.72
CA SER A 109 -1.36 -10.35 -17.07
C SER A 109 -2.53 -10.17 -18.02
N LEU A 110 -2.54 -9.15 -18.87
CA LEU A 110 -3.59 -8.93 -19.87
C LEU A 110 -3.63 -10.07 -20.92
N ILE A 111 -2.47 -10.42 -21.45
CA ILE A 111 -2.35 -11.46 -22.48
C ILE A 111 -2.77 -12.83 -21.94
N GLN A 112 -2.47 -13.14 -20.68
CA GLN A 112 -2.76 -14.45 -20.08
C GLN A 112 -4.21 -14.65 -19.66
N ILE A 113 -5.05 -13.61 -19.58
CA ILE A 113 -6.46 -13.74 -19.21
C ILE A 113 -7.19 -14.83 -20.03
N PRO A 114 -7.13 -14.86 -21.37
CA PRO A 114 -7.85 -15.85 -22.16
C PRO A 114 -7.22 -17.25 -22.15
N PHE A 115 -5.97 -17.40 -21.70
CA PHE A 115 -5.25 -18.66 -21.84
C PHE A 115 -5.16 -19.46 -20.54
N ASN A 116 -4.94 -18.77 -19.40
CA ASN A 116 -4.72 -19.46 -18.13
C ASN A 116 -4.97 -18.54 -16.95
N ASN A 117 -5.55 -19.07 -15.85
CA ASN A 117 -5.76 -18.38 -14.60
C ASN A 117 -6.32 -16.95 -14.75
N ALA A 118 -7.41 -16.81 -15.51
CA ALA A 118 -8.05 -15.51 -15.76
C ALA A 118 -8.29 -14.72 -14.48
N GLY A 119 -8.80 -15.37 -13.42
CA GLY A 119 -9.07 -14.73 -12.13
C GLY A 119 -7.83 -14.16 -11.47
N GLY A 120 -6.74 -14.90 -11.43
CA GLY A 120 -5.45 -14.43 -10.90
C GLY A 120 -4.91 -13.25 -11.70
N ASN A 121 -4.95 -13.31 -13.03
CA ASN A 121 -4.49 -12.23 -13.89
C ASN A 121 -5.33 -10.95 -13.73
N ILE A 122 -6.65 -11.08 -13.60
CA ILE A 122 -7.54 -9.95 -13.31
C ILE A 122 -7.20 -9.34 -11.93
N ALA A 123 -6.96 -10.17 -10.93
CA ALA A 123 -6.55 -9.68 -9.60
C ALA A 123 -5.18 -8.97 -9.63
N HIS A 124 -4.22 -9.46 -10.44
CA HIS A 124 -2.95 -8.77 -10.67
C HIS A 124 -3.15 -7.35 -11.22
N LEU A 125 -4.06 -7.21 -12.19
CA LEU A 125 -4.39 -5.89 -12.75
C LEU A 125 -5.04 -4.97 -11.71
N GLY A 126 -5.90 -5.48 -10.84
CA GLY A 126 -6.47 -4.72 -9.73
C GLY A 126 -5.41 -4.23 -8.75
N GLY A 127 -4.47 -5.09 -8.37
CA GLY A 127 -3.30 -4.72 -7.58
C GLY A 127 -2.43 -3.68 -8.27
N ALA A 128 -2.15 -3.88 -9.57
CA ALA A 128 -1.38 -2.95 -10.39
C ALA A 128 -2.02 -1.56 -10.47
N LEU A 129 -3.33 -1.48 -10.67
CA LEU A 129 -4.08 -0.22 -10.68
C LEU A 129 -3.94 0.53 -9.35
N TYR A 130 -4.06 -0.17 -8.22
CA TYR A 130 -3.87 0.45 -6.92
C TYR A 130 -2.43 0.95 -6.72
N GLY A 131 -1.42 0.14 -7.05
CA GLY A 131 -0.01 0.54 -6.95
C GLY A 131 0.31 1.78 -7.79
N PHE A 132 -0.21 1.83 -9.02
CA PHE A 132 -0.08 3.00 -9.89
C PHE A 132 -0.80 4.24 -9.32
N TYR A 133 -2.04 4.08 -8.86
CA TYR A 133 -2.77 5.17 -8.20
C TYR A 133 -2.01 5.71 -6.99
N TYR A 134 -1.52 4.83 -6.12
CA TYR A 134 -0.80 5.23 -4.92
C TYR A 134 0.52 5.94 -5.26
N SER A 135 1.22 5.54 -6.33
CA SER A 135 2.45 6.20 -6.77
C SER A 135 2.24 7.66 -7.16
N ASN A 136 1.12 7.97 -7.80
CA ASN A 136 0.76 9.34 -8.17
C ASN A 136 0.35 10.18 -6.96
N SER A 137 -0.28 9.56 -5.96
CA SER A 137 -0.76 10.23 -4.75
C SER A 137 0.27 10.25 -3.61
N PHE A 138 1.42 9.61 -3.79
CA PHE A 138 2.40 9.41 -2.72
C PHE A 138 2.98 10.71 -2.18
N ASN A 139 3.21 11.70 -3.03
CA ASN A 139 3.70 13.02 -2.65
C ASN A 139 2.59 13.96 -2.15
N GLU A 140 1.34 13.62 -2.38
CA GLU A 140 0.20 14.37 -1.87
C GLU A 140 -0.18 13.80 -0.50
N SER A 141 -0.35 14.66 0.51
CA SER A 141 -0.73 14.24 1.88
C SER A 141 -2.15 13.61 1.99
N ASN A 142 -2.71 13.19 0.87
CA ASN A 142 -4.08 12.69 0.68
C ASN A 142 -4.15 11.16 0.54
N SER A 143 -3.30 10.39 1.23
CA SER A 143 -3.49 8.94 1.30
C SER A 143 -4.91 8.63 1.81
N ILE A 144 -5.59 7.67 1.18
CA ILE A 144 -6.91 7.17 1.62
C ILE A 144 -6.87 6.78 3.10
N PHE A 145 -5.74 6.26 3.57
CA PHE A 145 -5.55 5.94 4.98
C PHE A 145 -5.57 7.20 5.86
N ASN A 146 -4.99 8.32 5.43
CA ASN A 146 -5.06 9.58 6.18
C ASN A 146 -6.49 10.13 6.22
N LEU A 147 -7.29 9.92 5.18
CA LEU A 147 -8.71 10.25 5.18
C LEU A 147 -9.48 9.35 6.15
N ILE A 148 -9.22 8.03 6.10
CA ILE A 148 -9.88 7.06 6.99
C ILE A 148 -9.41 7.28 8.44
N SER A 149 -8.13 7.50 8.70
CA SER A 149 -7.64 7.76 10.05
C SER A 149 -8.22 9.05 10.63
N LYS A 150 -8.27 10.13 9.86
CA LYS A 150 -8.95 11.37 10.27
C LYS A 150 -10.44 11.15 10.56
N TYR A 151 -11.10 10.33 9.72
CA TYR A 151 -12.50 9.99 9.94
C TYR A 151 -12.68 9.16 11.22
N LEU A 152 -11.86 8.13 11.44
CA LEU A 152 -11.88 7.32 12.65
C LEU A 152 -11.47 8.12 13.91
N GLU A 153 -10.49 9.00 13.80
CA GLU A 153 -10.10 9.93 14.87
C GLU A 153 -11.23 10.89 15.22
N SER A 154 -12.05 11.30 14.24
CA SER A 154 -13.22 12.14 14.50
C SER A 154 -14.28 11.46 15.36
N PHE A 155 -14.39 10.13 15.29
CA PHE A 155 -15.27 9.34 16.18
C PHE A 155 -14.62 8.98 17.53
N SER A 156 -13.29 8.89 17.59
CA SER A 156 -12.54 8.50 18.79
C SER A 156 -12.11 9.68 19.64
N SER A 157 -12.02 10.87 19.09
CA SER A 157 -11.59 12.05 19.82
C SER A 157 -12.72 12.57 20.69
N LYS A 158 -12.72 12.18 21.99
CA LYS A 158 -13.20 13.11 23.02
C LYS A 158 -12.46 14.43 22.80
N PRO A 159 -13.14 15.58 22.81
CA PRO A 159 -12.49 16.85 22.56
C PRO A 159 -11.40 17.06 23.61
N LYS A 160 -10.15 16.81 23.25
CA LYS A 160 -9.00 17.23 24.05
C LYS A 160 -9.10 18.74 24.15
N ASN A 161 -9.32 19.22 25.37
CA ASN A 161 -9.51 20.63 25.65
C ASN A 161 -8.14 21.35 25.54
N LYS A 162 -7.60 21.42 24.31
CA LYS A 162 -6.33 22.10 24.01
C LYS A 162 -6.26 23.51 24.61
N LYS A 163 -7.42 24.18 24.76
CA LYS A 163 -7.51 25.50 25.38
C LYS A 163 -7.19 25.46 26.89
N SER A 164 -7.48 24.36 27.60
CA SER A 164 -7.15 24.27 29.03
C SER A 164 -5.69 23.94 29.25
N GLU A 165 -5.11 23.05 28.43
CA GLU A 165 -3.68 22.72 28.50
C GLU A 165 -2.80 23.93 28.15
N GLN A 166 -3.17 24.69 27.13
CA GLN A 166 -2.44 25.93 26.76
C GLN A 166 -2.51 26.98 27.85
N LYS A 167 -3.66 27.17 28.49
CA LYS A 167 -3.76 28.13 29.62
C LYS A 167 -2.89 27.73 30.81
N VAL A 168 -2.74 26.44 31.08
CA VAL A 168 -1.86 25.97 32.16
C VAL A 168 -0.40 26.22 31.80
N ILE A 169 0.00 25.92 30.57
CA ILE A 169 1.36 26.20 30.07
C ILE A 169 1.66 27.71 30.11
N ASP A 170 0.75 28.52 29.62
CA ASP A 170 0.91 29.97 29.62
C ASP A 170 1.05 30.54 31.08
N ALA A 171 0.28 30.00 32.03
CA ALA A 171 0.36 30.40 33.44
C ALA A 171 1.71 29.98 34.07
N ILE A 172 2.23 28.79 33.73
CA ILE A 172 3.55 28.34 34.20
C ILE A 172 4.66 29.23 33.62
N LEU A 173 4.60 29.54 32.32
CA LEU A 173 5.56 30.43 31.66
C LEU A 173 5.54 31.84 32.24
N ASP A 174 4.36 32.36 32.53
CA ASP A 174 4.20 33.68 33.21
C ASP A 174 4.81 33.67 34.62
N LYS A 175 4.65 32.59 35.37
CA LYS A 175 5.21 32.43 36.71
C LYS A 175 6.73 32.35 36.65
N ILE A 176 7.31 31.61 35.71
CA ILE A 176 8.77 31.56 35.48
C ILE A 176 9.31 32.95 35.14
N SER A 177 8.63 33.66 34.24
CA SER A 177 9.05 35.01 33.82
C SER A 177 9.06 36.04 34.96
N LYS A 178 8.13 35.94 35.91
CA LYS A 178 7.98 36.89 37.02
C LYS A 178 8.80 36.54 38.24
N SER A 179 8.98 35.26 38.53
CA SER A 179 9.52 34.82 39.83
C SER A 179 10.66 33.78 39.70
N GLY A 180 11.12 33.52 38.50
CA GLY A 180 12.19 32.57 38.23
C GLY A 180 11.76 31.10 38.28
N TYR A 181 12.61 30.22 37.75
CA TYR A 181 12.32 28.77 37.67
C TYR A 181 12.16 28.11 39.04
N GLU A 182 12.83 28.61 40.06
CA GLU A 182 12.76 28.07 41.44
C GLU A 182 11.41 28.31 42.14
N SER A 183 10.55 29.11 41.52
CA SER A 183 9.19 29.36 42.04
C SER A 183 8.19 28.30 41.70
N LEU A 184 8.54 27.30 40.86
CA LEU A 184 7.68 26.23 40.45
C LEU A 184 7.51 25.18 41.56
N SER A 185 6.31 24.68 41.75
CA SER A 185 6.05 23.58 42.65
C SER A 185 6.41 22.22 41.97
N LYS A 186 6.56 21.14 42.75
CA LYS A 186 6.89 19.80 42.23
C LYS A 186 5.84 19.23 41.25
N HIS A 187 4.70 19.86 41.10
CA HIS A 187 3.61 19.44 40.21
C HIS A 187 3.42 20.36 38.99
N GLU A 188 4.14 21.45 38.90
CA GLU A 188 4.22 22.37 37.78
C GLU A 188 5.47 22.10 36.96
#